data_67215f9c88d1685c9c0ada0bbd8b0c83
#
_entry.id   67215f9c88d1685c9c0ada0bbd8b0c83
#
_cell.length_a   1.000
_cell.length_b   1.000
_cell.length_c   1.000
_cell.angle_alpha   90.00
_cell.angle_beta   90.00
_cell.angle_gamma   90.00
#
_symmetry.space_group_name_H-M   'P 1'
#
loop_
_entity.id
_entity.type
_entity.pdbx_description
1 polymer ?
#
loop_
_entity_poly.entity_id
_entity_poly.type
_entity_poly.pdbx_seq_one_letter_code
_entity_poly.pdbx_strand_id
1 'polypeptide(L)'
;MEDKLYVPAEDPYFRDPYIDVEEWRDTPVRHYYVHGGFHGTDINGESEARFALYFPEKEKYEGRFFQYLSPAPESENATESQTGEDNKIAFALTHGAYFVVSNQGGFMLGGDSSRLYKVSANTAEFSRKVAKRIYEAEERPYGYVFGGSGG
;
A
#
# COMPACT_ATOMS: atom_id res chain seq x y z
N MET A 1 12.73 -19.75 -23.60
CA MET A 1 13.02 -19.07 -22.32
C MET A 1 11.72 -18.90 -21.57
N GLU A 2 11.64 -19.45 -20.38
CA GLU A 2 10.44 -19.28 -19.57
C GLU A 2 10.48 -17.93 -18.87
N ASP A 3 9.40 -17.18 -18.97
CA ASP A 3 9.25 -15.93 -18.23
C ASP A 3 9.00 -16.26 -16.76
N LYS A 4 9.87 -15.78 -15.90
CA LYS A 4 9.66 -15.93 -14.46
C LYS A 4 8.64 -14.89 -13.97
N LEU A 5 7.71 -15.35 -13.18
CA LEU A 5 6.83 -14.43 -12.45
C LEU A 5 7.68 -13.64 -11.44
N TYR A 6 7.36 -12.37 -11.32
CA TYR A 6 8.02 -11.52 -10.32
C TYR A 6 7.65 -11.97 -8.91
N VAL A 7 8.65 -12.20 -8.08
CA VAL A 7 8.46 -12.60 -6.68
C VAL A 7 9.02 -11.48 -5.78
N PRO A 8 8.15 -10.70 -5.14
CA PRO A 8 8.60 -9.57 -4.31
C PRO A 8 9.63 -9.95 -3.24
N ALA A 9 9.45 -11.09 -2.59
CA ALA A 9 10.35 -11.55 -1.53
C ALA A 9 11.77 -11.80 -2.00
N GLU A 10 11.99 -11.97 -3.29
CA GLU A 10 13.30 -12.24 -3.88
C GLU A 10 13.99 -10.97 -4.40
N ASP A 11 13.31 -9.84 -4.38
CA ASP A 11 13.86 -8.59 -4.92
C ASP A 11 14.77 -7.90 -3.89
N PRO A 12 16.07 -7.76 -4.18
CA PRO A 12 17.00 -7.17 -3.23
C PRO A 12 16.78 -5.69 -2.95
N TYR A 13 16.11 -4.96 -3.83
CA TYR A 13 15.83 -3.53 -3.63
C TYR A 13 14.81 -3.28 -2.52
N PHE A 14 13.98 -4.26 -2.18
CA PHE A 14 12.90 -4.12 -1.22
C PHE A 14 13.15 -4.93 0.06
N ARG A 15 14.43 -5.14 0.41
CA ARG A 15 14.81 -5.93 1.59
C ARG A 15 14.67 -5.20 2.90
N ASP A 16 14.64 -3.87 2.87
CA ASP A 16 14.71 -3.06 4.07
C ASP A 16 13.47 -2.19 4.25
N PRO A 17 12.30 -2.81 4.50
CA PRO A 17 11.10 -2.06 4.81
C PRO A 17 11.20 -1.42 6.19
N TYR A 18 10.61 -0.24 6.34
CA TYR A 18 10.55 0.44 7.62
C TYR A 18 9.15 0.99 7.87
N ILE A 19 8.84 1.20 9.13
CA ILE A 19 7.63 1.88 9.58
C ILE A 19 8.10 3.08 10.40
N ASP A 20 7.66 4.27 10.02
CA ASP A 20 8.00 5.51 10.71
C ASP A 20 6.84 6.13 11.48
N VAL A 21 5.60 5.76 11.14
CA VAL A 21 4.42 6.23 11.84
C VAL A 21 3.48 5.06 12.09
N GLU A 22 3.00 4.93 13.32
CA GLU A 22 1.91 4.03 13.70
C GLU A 22 1.03 4.79 14.68
N GLU A 23 -0.25 4.95 14.35
CA GLU A 23 -1.16 5.69 15.22
C GLU A 23 -2.63 5.33 14.96
N TRP A 24 -3.45 5.39 16.00
CA TRP A 24 -4.89 5.32 15.84
C TRP A 24 -5.43 6.67 15.37
N ARG A 25 -6.35 6.63 14.42
CA ARG A 25 -7.06 7.81 13.90
C ARG A 25 -8.55 7.56 13.97
N ASP A 26 -9.32 8.62 14.25
CA ASP A 26 -10.77 8.50 14.42
C ASP A 26 -11.56 8.84 13.16
N THR A 27 -10.95 9.49 12.19
CA THR A 27 -11.61 9.92 10.95
C THR A 27 -10.89 9.37 9.71
N PRO A 28 -11.62 9.07 8.62
CA PRO A 28 -13.08 9.13 8.43
C PRO A 28 -13.84 8.04 9.20
N VAL A 29 -13.21 6.94 9.49
CA VAL A 29 -13.67 5.84 10.33
C VAL A 29 -12.48 5.45 11.20
N ARG A 30 -12.72 5.05 12.45
CA ARG A 30 -11.62 4.68 13.35
C ARG A 30 -10.78 3.58 12.73
N HIS A 31 -9.48 3.81 12.66
CA HIS A 31 -8.54 2.88 12.04
C HIS A 31 -7.13 3.05 12.61
N TYR A 32 -6.30 2.05 12.40
CA TYR A 32 -4.88 2.12 12.73
C TYR A 32 -4.10 2.49 11.47
N TYR A 33 -3.44 3.64 11.50
CA TYR A 33 -2.64 4.16 10.38
C TYR A 33 -1.19 3.70 10.53
N VAL A 34 -0.63 3.17 9.45
CA VAL A 34 0.76 2.76 9.37
C VAL A 34 1.37 3.41 8.14
N HIS A 35 2.45 4.13 8.33
CA HIS A 35 3.21 4.73 7.24
C HIS A 35 4.64 4.20 7.26
N GLY A 36 5.21 4.04 6.10
CA GLY A 36 6.59 3.60 5.97
C GLY A 36 7.06 3.60 4.54
N GLY A 37 8.10 2.82 4.30
CA GLY A 37 8.68 2.72 2.98
C GLY A 37 9.74 1.64 2.91
N PHE A 38 10.55 1.70 1.88
CA PHE A 38 11.66 0.76 1.67
C PHE A 38 12.95 1.57 1.49
N HIS A 39 13.88 1.38 2.42
CA HIS A 39 15.19 2.04 2.34
C HIS A 39 15.95 1.59 1.09
N GLY A 40 16.74 2.50 0.54
CA GLY A 40 17.61 2.20 -0.60
C GLY A 40 16.90 2.12 -1.96
N THR A 41 15.64 2.56 -2.02
CA THR A 41 14.87 2.54 -3.26
C THR A 41 14.87 3.88 -4.01
N ASP A 42 15.55 4.89 -3.49
CA ASP A 42 15.69 6.22 -4.06
C ASP A 42 16.89 6.31 -5.02
N ILE A 43 16.98 5.39 -5.95
CA ILE A 43 18.10 5.29 -6.88
C ILE A 43 17.85 6.10 -8.15
N ASN A 44 18.95 6.57 -8.78
CA ASN A 44 18.90 7.29 -10.05
C ASN A 44 18.00 8.55 -10.03
N GLY A 45 17.92 9.23 -8.88
CA GLY A 45 17.09 10.41 -8.72
C GLY A 45 15.60 10.14 -8.57
N GLU A 46 15.20 8.88 -8.46
CA GLU A 46 13.82 8.49 -8.21
C GLU A 46 13.49 8.62 -6.73
N SER A 47 12.22 8.86 -6.43
CA SER A 47 11.75 8.95 -5.04
C SER A 47 11.82 7.60 -4.35
N GLU A 48 12.11 7.62 -3.05
CA GLU A 48 12.02 6.41 -2.23
C GLU A 48 10.60 5.83 -2.32
N ALA A 49 10.50 4.52 -2.40
CA ALA A 49 9.20 3.84 -2.37
C ALA A 49 8.60 3.95 -0.97
N ARG A 50 7.43 4.58 -0.86
CA ARG A 50 6.70 4.78 0.40
C ARG A 50 5.28 4.29 0.29
N PHE A 51 4.71 3.94 1.43
CA PHE A 51 3.34 3.42 1.50
C PHE A 51 2.60 3.96 2.71
N ALA A 52 1.28 3.90 2.61
CA ALA A 52 0.35 4.16 3.70
C ALA A 52 -0.64 3.00 3.79
N LEU A 53 -0.88 2.53 5.00
CA LEU A 53 -1.77 1.41 5.29
C LEU A 53 -2.79 1.86 6.32
N TYR A 54 -4.06 1.49 6.10
CA TYR A 54 -5.17 1.91 6.96
C TYR A 54 -5.93 0.65 7.37
N PHE A 55 -5.86 0.29 8.65
CA PHE A 55 -6.41 -0.97 9.16
C PHE A 55 -7.67 -0.72 9.97
N PRO A 56 -8.82 -1.35 9.62
CA PRO A 56 -10.02 -1.24 10.45
C PRO A 56 -9.80 -1.91 11.81
N GLU A 57 -10.67 -1.59 12.77
CA GLU A 57 -10.66 -2.27 14.05
C GLU A 57 -10.84 -3.78 13.86
N LYS A 58 -10.26 -4.57 14.77
CA LYS A 58 -10.23 -6.03 14.65
C LYS A 58 -11.62 -6.64 14.46
N GLU A 59 -12.62 -6.11 15.14
CA GLU A 59 -13.99 -6.60 15.08
C GLU A 59 -14.65 -6.42 13.71
N LYS A 60 -14.13 -5.46 12.92
CA LYS A 60 -14.66 -5.13 11.60
C LYS A 60 -13.89 -5.77 10.46
N TYR A 61 -12.70 -6.26 10.72
CA TYR A 61 -11.82 -6.82 9.70
C TYR A 61 -12.34 -8.17 9.20
N GLU A 62 -12.45 -8.30 7.87
CA GLU A 62 -12.99 -9.50 7.22
C GLU A 62 -11.97 -10.25 6.35
N GLY A 63 -10.67 -10.06 6.59
CA GLY A 63 -9.62 -10.84 5.94
C GLY A 63 -9.30 -10.43 4.51
N ARG A 64 -9.52 -9.17 4.17
CA ARG A 64 -9.22 -8.67 2.82
C ARG A 64 -8.65 -7.26 2.86
N PHE A 65 -8.03 -6.85 1.75
CA PHE A 65 -7.57 -5.48 1.58
C PHE A 65 -7.87 -4.96 0.18
N PHE A 66 -7.98 -3.65 0.09
CA PHE A 66 -8.13 -2.95 -1.19
C PHE A 66 -6.88 -2.11 -1.41
N GLN A 67 -6.19 -2.35 -2.51
CA GLN A 67 -5.01 -1.60 -2.90
C GLN A 67 -5.36 -0.67 -4.04
N TYR A 68 -5.16 0.62 -3.83
CA TYR A 68 -5.42 1.65 -4.83
C TYR A 68 -4.13 1.98 -5.57
N LEU A 69 -4.20 1.93 -6.90
CA LEU A 69 -3.12 2.38 -7.77
C LEU A 69 -3.50 3.76 -8.29
N SER A 70 -2.89 4.78 -7.72
CA SER A 70 -3.18 6.18 -8.09
C SER A 70 -2.80 6.45 -9.54
N PRO A 71 -3.66 7.15 -10.30
CA PRO A 71 -3.33 7.53 -11.68
C PRO A 71 -2.19 8.54 -11.76
N ALA A 72 -1.92 9.27 -10.69
CA ALA A 72 -0.81 10.22 -10.61
C ALA A 72 0.00 9.93 -9.35
N PRO A 73 0.91 8.95 -9.40
CA PRO A 73 1.57 8.43 -8.20
C PRO A 73 2.67 9.35 -7.66
N GLU A 74 2.29 10.46 -7.09
CA GLU A 74 3.21 11.41 -6.47
C GLU A 74 3.35 11.21 -4.97
N SER A 75 2.26 10.83 -4.31
CA SER A 75 2.23 10.73 -2.86
C SER A 75 1.37 9.57 -2.38
N GLU A 76 1.88 8.84 -1.42
CA GLU A 76 1.16 7.78 -0.73
C GLU A 76 0.00 8.31 0.13
N ASN A 77 -0.03 9.61 0.37
CA ASN A 77 -1.09 10.24 1.17
C ASN A 77 -2.13 11.00 0.34
N ALA A 78 -2.04 10.94 -0.98
CA ALA A 78 -2.94 11.71 -1.85
C ALA A 78 -4.43 11.37 -1.65
N THR A 79 -4.74 10.12 -1.31
CA THR A 79 -6.12 9.69 -1.07
C THR A 79 -6.74 10.27 0.20
N GLU A 80 -5.95 10.79 1.12
CA GLU A 80 -6.45 11.37 2.37
C GLU A 80 -7.28 12.64 2.15
N SER A 81 -7.08 13.31 1.03
CA SER A 81 -7.83 14.53 0.70
C SER A 81 -9.22 14.28 0.12
N GLN A 82 -9.55 13.04 -0.19
CA GLN A 82 -10.84 12.69 -0.79
C GLN A 82 -11.96 12.68 0.26
N THR A 83 -13.15 13.13 -0.14
CA THR A 83 -14.29 13.25 0.76
C THR A 83 -15.54 12.62 0.17
N GLY A 84 -16.54 12.35 1.03
CA GLY A 84 -17.83 11.82 0.61
C GLY A 84 -17.71 10.45 -0.06
N GLU A 85 -18.41 10.30 -1.17
CA GLU A 85 -18.42 9.04 -1.92
C GLU A 85 -17.10 8.71 -2.59
N ASP A 86 -16.25 9.71 -2.78
CA ASP A 86 -14.93 9.52 -3.36
C ASP A 86 -13.88 9.06 -2.34
N ASN A 87 -14.24 9.00 -1.07
CA ASN A 87 -13.31 8.60 -0.02
C ASN A 87 -13.09 7.09 -0.03
N LYS A 88 -12.04 6.67 -0.71
CA LYS A 88 -11.68 5.26 -0.89
C LYS A 88 -11.26 4.60 0.42
N ILE A 89 -10.65 5.36 1.31
CA ILE A 89 -10.22 4.87 2.62
C ILE A 89 -11.46 4.49 3.43
N ALA A 90 -12.44 5.40 3.52
CA ALA A 90 -13.68 5.12 4.23
C ALA A 90 -14.43 3.93 3.63
N PHE A 91 -14.44 3.83 2.31
CA PHE A 91 -15.07 2.70 1.61
C PHE A 91 -14.45 1.36 2.06
N ALA A 92 -13.13 1.26 2.03
CA ALA A 92 -12.45 0.04 2.45
C ALA A 92 -12.76 -0.29 3.91
N LEU A 93 -12.58 0.67 4.80
CA LEU A 93 -12.75 0.47 6.23
C LEU A 93 -14.17 0.04 6.60
N THR A 94 -15.18 0.59 5.92
CA THR A 94 -16.59 0.22 6.19
C THR A 94 -16.98 -1.12 5.57
N HIS A 95 -16.14 -1.66 4.66
CA HIS A 95 -16.39 -2.95 4.02
C HIS A 95 -15.47 -4.06 4.53
N GLY A 96 -14.93 -3.90 5.73
CA GLY A 96 -14.13 -4.94 6.38
C GLY A 96 -12.76 -5.16 5.79
N ALA A 97 -12.26 -4.20 5.02
CA ALA A 97 -10.96 -4.29 4.35
C ALA A 97 -9.98 -3.28 4.93
N TYR A 98 -8.70 -3.65 4.98
CA TYR A 98 -7.70 -2.61 5.16
C TYR A 98 -7.35 -2.01 3.79
N PHE A 99 -6.89 -0.77 3.80
CA PHE A 99 -6.59 -0.02 2.58
C PHE A 99 -5.09 0.14 2.41
N VAL A 100 -4.61 -0.05 1.19
CA VAL A 100 -3.19 0.00 0.84
C VAL A 100 -3.00 1.00 -0.30
N VAL A 101 -2.07 1.91 -0.13
CA VAL A 101 -1.66 2.84 -1.17
C VAL A 101 -0.17 3.11 -1.07
N SER A 102 0.49 3.29 -2.20
CA SER A 102 1.90 3.66 -2.26
C SER A 102 2.09 4.86 -3.17
N ASN A 103 3.28 5.46 -3.09
CA ASN A 103 3.67 6.48 -4.06
C ASN A 103 4.13 5.87 -5.39
N GLN A 104 4.08 4.53 -5.51
CA GLN A 104 4.52 3.77 -6.68
C GLN A 104 5.94 4.15 -7.13
N GLY A 105 6.79 4.56 -6.18
CA GLY A 105 8.13 5.02 -6.48
C GLY A 105 8.21 6.46 -6.97
N GLY A 106 7.11 7.22 -6.92
CA GLY A 106 7.09 8.62 -7.30
C GLY A 106 7.30 8.87 -8.79
N PHE A 107 6.86 7.92 -9.62
CA PHE A 107 7.03 8.01 -11.07
C PHE A 107 6.16 9.12 -11.64
N MET A 108 6.74 10.26 -11.97
CA MET A 108 5.99 11.35 -12.62
C MET A 108 6.69 11.93 -13.84
N LEU A 109 7.93 11.86 -14.04
CA LEU A 109 8.58 12.55 -15.15
C LEU A 109 9.78 11.77 -15.68
N GLY A 110 9.51 10.61 -16.30
CA GLY A 110 10.53 9.89 -17.01
C GLY A 110 11.33 8.87 -16.21
N GLY A 111 10.81 8.45 -15.05
CA GLY A 111 11.40 7.34 -14.32
C GLY A 111 11.09 6.01 -15.00
N ASP A 112 11.65 4.92 -14.47
CA ASP A 112 11.46 3.58 -15.00
C ASP A 112 10.06 3.06 -14.65
N SER A 113 9.20 2.93 -15.65
CA SER A 113 7.81 2.47 -15.46
C SER A 113 7.72 1.04 -14.93
N SER A 114 8.74 0.21 -15.14
CA SER A 114 8.75 -1.14 -14.59
C SER A 114 8.79 -1.15 -13.06
N ARG A 115 9.19 -0.06 -12.47
CA ARG A 115 9.28 0.11 -11.01
C ARG A 115 7.89 0.17 -10.35
N LEU A 116 6.89 0.67 -11.07
CA LEU A 116 5.54 0.85 -10.53
C LEU A 116 4.96 -0.44 -9.97
N TYR A 117 4.96 -1.51 -10.76
CA TYR A 117 4.40 -2.78 -10.32
C TYR A 117 5.21 -3.41 -9.19
N LYS A 118 6.52 -3.20 -9.19
CA LYS A 118 7.39 -3.74 -8.14
C LYS A 118 7.13 -3.09 -6.80
N VAL A 119 6.98 -1.77 -6.78
CA VAL A 119 6.62 -1.04 -5.56
C VAL A 119 5.26 -1.50 -5.05
N SER A 120 4.27 -1.60 -5.94
CA SER A 120 2.93 -2.02 -5.57
C SER A 120 2.91 -3.45 -5.04
N ALA A 121 3.62 -4.38 -5.68
CA ALA A 121 3.70 -5.78 -5.25
C ALA A 121 4.38 -5.92 -3.88
N ASN A 122 5.48 -5.21 -3.66
CA ASN A 122 6.19 -5.25 -2.40
C ASN A 122 5.39 -4.61 -1.27
N THR A 123 4.67 -3.53 -1.56
CA THR A 123 3.78 -2.90 -0.61
C THR A 123 2.67 -3.87 -0.19
N ALA A 124 2.05 -4.56 -1.14
CA ALA A 124 1.02 -5.56 -0.85
C ALA A 124 1.57 -6.69 0.05
N GLU A 125 2.72 -7.23 -0.28
CA GLU A 125 3.33 -8.30 0.52
C GLU A 125 3.69 -7.83 1.93
N PHE A 126 4.26 -6.65 2.07
CA PHE A 126 4.58 -6.10 3.38
C PHE A 126 3.32 -5.81 4.19
N SER A 127 2.26 -5.31 3.53
CA SER A 127 0.99 -5.06 4.20
C SER A 127 0.39 -6.33 4.82
N ARG A 128 0.56 -7.47 4.15
CA ARG A 128 0.11 -8.76 4.69
C ARG A 128 0.85 -9.14 5.96
N LYS A 129 2.15 -8.85 6.02
CA LYS A 129 2.95 -9.09 7.23
C LYS A 129 2.49 -8.20 8.38
N VAL A 130 2.21 -6.94 8.09
CA VAL A 130 1.71 -5.99 9.09
C VAL A 130 0.33 -6.41 9.58
N ALA A 131 -0.57 -6.79 8.66
CA ALA A 131 -1.91 -7.27 9.02
C ALA A 131 -1.84 -8.50 9.93
N LYS A 132 -0.96 -9.45 9.62
CA LYS A 132 -0.76 -10.63 10.45
C LYS A 132 -0.33 -10.27 11.87
N ARG A 133 0.56 -9.30 11.99
CA ARG A 133 1.02 -8.79 13.29
C ARG A 133 -0.11 -8.13 14.08
N ILE A 134 -0.86 -7.23 13.41
CA ILE A 134 -1.91 -6.44 14.06
C ILE A 134 -3.09 -7.30 14.49
N TYR A 135 -3.52 -8.21 13.62
CA TYR A 135 -4.73 -9.01 13.84
C TYR A 135 -4.44 -10.39 14.45
N GLU A 136 -3.17 -10.76 14.53
CA GLU A 136 -2.75 -12.09 15.00
C GLU A 136 -3.46 -13.21 14.22
N ALA A 137 -3.67 -12.97 12.92
CA ALA A 137 -4.41 -13.88 12.04
C ALA A 137 -3.47 -14.79 11.26
N GLU A 138 -3.82 -16.08 11.20
CA GLU A 138 -3.05 -17.08 10.45
C GLU A 138 -3.36 -17.02 8.95
N GLU A 139 -4.57 -16.64 8.59
CA GLU A 139 -5.02 -16.66 7.21
C GLU A 139 -4.44 -15.48 6.42
N ARG A 140 -4.03 -15.78 5.17
CA ARG A 140 -3.56 -14.76 4.24
C ARG A 140 -4.74 -13.92 3.75
N PRO A 141 -4.70 -12.59 3.88
CA PRO A 141 -5.79 -11.76 3.39
C PRO A 141 -5.89 -11.76 1.87
N TYR A 142 -7.12 -11.68 1.37
CA TYR A 142 -7.39 -11.53 -0.06
C TYR A 142 -7.19 -10.07 -0.47
N GLY A 143 -6.46 -9.86 -1.56
CA GLY A 143 -6.20 -8.51 -2.08
C GLY A 143 -7.02 -8.21 -3.33
N TYR A 144 -7.57 -7.01 -3.37
CA TYR A 144 -8.27 -6.46 -4.53
C TYR A 144 -7.56 -5.19 -4.95
N VAL A 145 -7.09 -5.16 -6.19
CA VAL A 145 -6.37 -4.02 -6.75
C VAL A 145 -7.29 -3.26 -7.69
N PHE A 146 -7.31 -1.95 -7.56
CA PHE A 146 -8.12 -1.11 -8.44
C PHE A 146 -7.42 0.21 -8.72
N GLY A 147 -7.81 0.84 -9.81
CA GLY A 147 -7.26 2.12 -10.24
C GLY A 147 -7.86 2.54 -11.56
N GLY A 148 -7.48 3.73 -12.03
CA GLY A 148 -7.91 4.25 -13.32
C GLY A 148 -6.76 4.98 -13.98
N SER A 149 -6.87 5.30 -15.28
CA SER A 149 -5.85 6.02 -16.04
C SER A 149 -4.47 5.35 -15.89
N GLY A 150 -3.50 6.01 -15.25
CA GLY A 150 -2.16 5.47 -15.04
C GLY A 150 -2.06 4.37 -13.97
N GLY A 151 -3.12 4.14 -13.25
CA GLY A 151 -3.19 3.05 -12.28
C GLY A 151 -3.82 1.78 -12.86
#